data_1799fdc15420a93d7c804ba3994fb2d7
#
_entry.id   1799fdc15420a93d7c804ba3994fb2d7
#
_cell.length_a   1.000
_cell.length_b   1.000
_cell.length_c   1.000
_cell.angle_alpha   90.00
_cell.angle_beta   90.00
_cell.angle_gamma   90.00
#
_symmetry.space_group_name_H-M   'P 1'
#
loop_
_entity.id
_entity.type
_entity.pdbx_description
1 polymer ?
#
loop_
_entity_poly.entity_id
_entity_poly.type
_entity_poly.pdbx_seq_one_letter_code
_entity_poly.pdbx_strand_id
1 'polypeptide(L)'
;KILADFGITEEYTGAPIRSSMETVQVGVTKPHGFPARIDRYAAEADWIIPIGRIKPHTDIRGPIQSGILKMIVIGMGKQFGADICHAEGFPSMSQNIVEIGLEIIANTNILCGMASMENGYHETYRVVAVAPDKILETEKELLPDAAAQLFGIPYEKLDLLIVDWIGKNISGAGMDPNVTGRSAQNGISRPFAERIVARDLTDEAHHNATGMGNADVTTRRLFDKIDMEQTYPNSLTSRDINGFRIPIVMENDDLAIRFALHTITGANAASGYRAMWIRDTNHVQTFYVTERLLAD
;
A
#
# COMPACT_ATOMS: atom_id res chain seq x y z
N LYS A 1 2.56 -18.52 11.64
CA LYS A 1 2.03 -18.86 10.32
C LYS A 1 2.67 -17.97 9.23
N ILE A 2 2.41 -16.66 9.19
CA ILE A 2 2.89 -15.74 8.12
C ILE A 2 4.41 -15.88 7.87
N LEU A 3 5.23 -15.80 8.91
CA LEU A 3 6.68 -15.94 8.76
C LEU A 3 7.09 -17.31 8.21
N ALA A 4 6.43 -18.37 8.69
CA ALA A 4 6.71 -19.74 8.23
C ALA A 4 6.32 -19.93 6.75
N ASP A 5 5.27 -19.26 6.27
CA ASP A 5 4.86 -19.28 4.85
C ASP A 5 5.93 -18.65 3.94
N PHE A 6 6.78 -17.75 4.50
CA PHE A 6 7.97 -17.18 3.85
C PHE A 6 9.26 -17.95 4.15
N GLY A 7 9.19 -19.12 4.78
CA GLY A 7 10.37 -19.91 5.15
C GLY A 7 11.15 -19.36 6.34
N ILE A 8 10.63 -18.35 7.04
CA ILE A 8 11.25 -17.76 8.23
C ILE A 8 10.79 -18.56 9.44
N THR A 9 11.62 -19.50 9.90
CA THR A 9 11.37 -20.37 11.03
C THR A 9 12.46 -20.22 12.08
N GLU A 10 12.19 -20.64 13.32
CA GLU A 10 13.21 -20.64 14.39
C GLU A 10 14.41 -21.52 14.05
N GLU A 11 14.18 -22.64 13.36
CA GLU A 11 15.24 -23.52 12.88
C GLU A 11 16.13 -22.81 11.85
N TYR A 12 15.54 -22.10 10.89
CA TYR A 12 16.28 -21.37 9.85
C TYR A 12 17.02 -20.17 10.42
N THR A 13 16.39 -19.41 11.30
CA THR A 13 16.97 -18.17 11.86
C THR A 13 17.92 -18.43 13.03
N GLY A 14 17.81 -19.57 13.69
CA GLY A 14 18.53 -19.87 14.93
C GLY A 14 18.10 -18.99 16.11
N ALA A 15 16.95 -18.32 16.01
CA ALA A 15 16.45 -17.39 17.00
C ALA A 15 14.94 -17.63 17.29
N PRO A 16 14.47 -17.40 18.53
CA PRO A 16 13.07 -17.56 18.87
C PRO A 16 12.20 -16.51 18.16
N ILE A 17 11.06 -16.95 17.60
CA ILE A 17 10.06 -16.07 16.98
C ILE A 17 9.02 -15.72 18.04
N ARG A 18 8.98 -14.46 18.45
CA ARG A 18 8.02 -13.95 19.45
C ARG A 18 7.14 -12.87 18.85
N SER A 19 5.87 -12.89 19.15
CA SER A 19 4.90 -11.89 18.71
C SER A 19 3.85 -11.67 19.79
N SER A 20 3.49 -10.41 20.04
CA SER A 20 2.43 -10.02 20.96
C SER A 20 1.70 -8.80 20.41
N MET A 21 0.44 -8.63 20.79
CA MET A 21 -0.30 -7.38 20.56
C MET A 21 -0.15 -6.41 21.74
N GLU A 22 0.48 -6.86 22.84
CA GLU A 22 0.77 -6.02 24.00
C GLU A 22 1.89 -5.02 23.67
N THR A 23 1.69 -3.78 24.07
CA THR A 23 2.67 -2.70 23.88
C THR A 23 3.02 -2.01 25.18
N VAL A 24 4.24 -1.50 25.27
CA VAL A 24 4.74 -0.70 26.40
C VAL A 24 4.90 0.74 25.93
N GLN A 25 4.48 1.69 26.78
CA GLN A 25 4.72 3.11 26.50
C GLN A 25 6.17 3.46 26.89
N VAL A 26 6.90 4.03 25.94
CA VAL A 26 8.31 4.41 26.09
C VAL A 26 8.51 5.92 26.12
N GLY A 27 7.52 6.71 25.72
CA GLY A 27 7.58 8.16 25.72
C GLY A 27 6.23 8.81 25.43
N VAL A 28 6.25 10.15 25.38
CA VAL A 28 5.13 11.00 24.95
C VAL A 28 5.70 12.12 24.10
N THR A 29 5.19 12.24 22.89
CA THR A 29 5.72 13.20 21.91
C THR A 29 5.41 14.65 22.29
N LYS A 30 6.15 15.57 21.68
CA LYS A 30 5.87 17.01 21.69
C LYS A 30 5.89 17.52 20.25
N PRO A 31 4.97 18.40 19.84
CA PRO A 31 3.97 19.10 20.66
C PRO A 31 2.62 18.40 20.84
N HIS A 32 2.32 17.32 20.08
CA HIS A 32 0.96 16.76 20.02
C HIS A 32 0.59 15.83 21.19
N GLY A 33 1.58 15.40 21.99
CA GLY A 33 1.31 14.54 23.15
C GLY A 33 0.93 13.09 22.80
N PHE A 34 1.36 12.60 21.64
CA PHE A 34 1.09 11.23 21.26
C PHE A 34 1.84 10.25 22.17
N PRO A 35 1.20 9.22 22.71
CA PRO A 35 1.88 8.16 23.44
C PRO A 35 2.71 7.31 22.48
N ALA A 36 4.02 7.31 22.64
CA ALA A 36 4.96 6.47 21.89
C ALA A 36 5.01 5.08 22.54
N ARG A 37 4.62 4.05 21.80
CA ARG A 37 4.51 2.67 22.29
C ARG A 37 5.17 1.68 21.33
N ILE A 38 5.77 0.63 21.90
CA ILE A 38 6.38 -0.46 21.14
C ILE A 38 5.96 -1.82 21.69
N ASP A 39 6.14 -2.86 20.88
CA ASP A 39 5.96 -4.26 21.26
C ASP A 39 6.69 -4.58 22.55
N ARG A 40 6.04 -5.35 23.45
CA ARG A 40 6.60 -5.74 24.74
C ARG A 40 7.94 -6.43 24.61
N TYR A 41 8.05 -7.41 23.70
CA TYR A 41 9.31 -8.14 23.52
C TYR A 41 10.42 -7.27 22.96
N ALA A 42 10.09 -6.28 22.12
CA ALA A 42 11.06 -5.29 21.67
C ALA A 42 11.53 -4.38 22.82
N ALA A 43 10.63 -3.98 23.72
CA ALA A 43 10.96 -3.17 24.89
C ALA A 43 11.85 -3.93 25.91
N GLU A 44 11.74 -5.26 25.98
CA GLU A 44 12.52 -6.12 26.87
C GLU A 44 13.90 -6.51 26.26
N ALA A 45 14.14 -6.22 24.99
CA ALA A 45 15.37 -6.59 24.30
C ALA A 45 16.53 -5.67 24.66
N ASP A 46 17.75 -6.22 24.74
CA ASP A 46 18.99 -5.43 24.94
C ASP A 46 19.20 -4.46 23.79
N TRP A 47 18.91 -4.92 22.56
CA TRP A 47 19.02 -4.12 21.33
C TRP A 47 17.88 -4.41 20.37
N ILE A 48 17.49 -3.40 19.61
CA ILE A 48 16.45 -3.49 18.58
C ILE A 48 17.08 -3.17 17.22
N ILE A 49 16.77 -3.98 16.22
CA ILE A 49 17.12 -3.72 14.80
C ILE A 49 15.81 -3.74 13.99
N PRO A 50 15.14 -2.59 13.83
CA PRO A 50 13.96 -2.53 12.96
C PRO A 50 14.37 -2.69 11.50
N ILE A 51 13.62 -3.55 10.78
CA ILE A 51 13.82 -3.80 9.36
C ILE A 51 12.60 -3.28 8.62
N GLY A 52 12.82 -2.40 7.64
CA GLY A 52 11.74 -1.81 6.84
C GLY A 52 12.11 -1.71 5.36
N ARG A 53 11.09 -1.86 4.50
CA ARG A 53 11.25 -1.63 3.08
C ARG A 53 10.89 -0.18 2.75
N ILE A 54 11.85 0.57 2.20
CA ILE A 54 11.61 1.93 1.71
C ILE A 54 10.94 1.85 0.35
N LYS A 55 9.74 2.40 0.25
CA LYS A 55 8.99 2.51 -1.00
C LYS A 55 7.88 3.58 -0.87
N PRO A 56 7.38 4.12 -1.98
CA PRO A 56 6.14 4.91 -1.98
C PRO A 56 4.99 4.13 -1.34
N HIS A 57 4.18 4.83 -0.57
CA HIS A 57 2.97 4.28 0.02
C HIS A 57 1.77 4.53 -0.90
N THR A 58 0.76 3.68 -0.80
CA THR A 58 -0.49 3.85 -1.56
C THR A 58 -1.19 5.17 -1.24
N ASP A 59 -1.24 5.55 0.04
CA ASP A 59 -2.05 6.68 0.49
C ASP A 59 -1.29 7.71 1.33
N ILE A 60 -0.22 7.33 2.05
CA ILE A 60 0.60 8.29 2.80
C ILE A 60 1.40 9.13 1.81
N ARG A 61 1.31 10.45 1.94
CA ARG A 61 2.11 11.43 1.18
C ARG A 61 2.96 12.24 2.14
N GLY A 62 4.17 12.56 1.71
CA GLY A 62 5.13 13.33 2.50
C GLY A 62 6.55 12.78 2.38
N PRO A 63 7.50 13.33 3.15
CA PRO A 63 8.90 12.95 3.08
C PRO A 63 9.18 11.53 3.58
N ILE A 64 8.29 10.97 4.41
CA ILE A 64 8.32 9.59 4.90
C ILE A 64 7.01 8.90 4.53
N GLN A 65 7.12 7.72 3.96
CA GLN A 65 5.97 6.94 3.53
C GLN A 65 6.02 5.50 4.07
N SER A 66 6.77 4.60 3.41
CA SER A 66 7.08 3.27 3.94
C SER A 66 8.56 3.16 4.19
N GLY A 67 8.97 2.57 5.32
CA GLY A 67 10.36 2.43 5.70
C GLY A 67 10.53 1.98 7.14
N ILE A 68 11.70 2.26 7.69
CA ILE A 68 12.09 1.91 9.06
C ILE A 68 11.21 2.63 10.08
N LEU A 69 10.99 3.97 9.92
CA LEU A 69 10.15 4.75 10.83
C LEU A 69 8.73 4.21 10.89
N LYS A 70 8.14 3.86 9.75
CA LYS A 70 6.82 3.23 9.73
C LYS A 70 6.81 1.89 10.47
N MET A 71 7.86 1.08 10.32
CA MET A 71 7.98 -0.19 11.04
C MET A 71 8.14 0.03 12.55
N ILE A 72 8.89 1.04 12.96
CA ILE A 72 9.02 1.42 14.37
C ILE A 72 7.66 1.81 14.96
N VAL A 73 6.91 2.70 14.30
CA VAL A 73 5.68 3.30 14.84
C VAL A 73 4.46 2.37 14.68
N ILE A 74 4.26 1.81 13.50
CA ILE A 74 3.08 0.99 13.19
C ILE A 74 3.39 -0.50 13.38
N GLY A 75 4.54 -0.98 12.90
CA GLY A 75 4.93 -2.38 13.05
C GLY A 75 5.13 -2.79 14.50
N MET A 76 6.01 -2.12 15.22
CA MET A 76 6.23 -2.36 16.65
C MET A 76 5.13 -1.76 17.53
N GLY A 77 4.50 -0.65 17.11
CA GLY A 77 3.37 -0.04 17.83
C GLY A 77 2.06 -0.82 17.75
N LYS A 78 2.00 -1.85 16.90
CA LYS A 78 0.84 -2.74 16.70
C LYS A 78 -0.43 -1.96 16.33
N GLN A 79 -1.61 -2.48 16.72
CA GLN A 79 -2.88 -1.81 16.49
C GLN A 79 -2.91 -0.40 17.10
N PHE A 80 -2.34 -0.24 18.30
CA PHE A 80 -2.31 1.04 18.99
C PHE A 80 -1.53 2.11 18.21
N GLY A 81 -0.33 1.76 17.68
CA GLY A 81 0.45 2.67 16.84
C GLY A 81 -0.26 3.04 15.54
N ALA A 82 -0.92 2.06 14.91
CA ALA A 82 -1.74 2.29 13.73
C ALA A 82 -2.90 3.27 14.01
N ASP A 83 -3.66 3.03 15.08
CA ASP A 83 -4.82 3.85 15.45
C ASP A 83 -4.45 5.31 15.73
N ILE A 84 -3.34 5.54 16.44
CA ILE A 84 -2.84 6.90 16.71
C ILE A 84 -2.44 7.59 15.41
N CYS A 85 -1.67 6.94 14.56
CA CYS A 85 -1.24 7.53 13.29
C CYS A 85 -2.42 7.88 12.38
N HIS A 86 -3.47 7.06 12.36
CA HIS A 86 -4.67 7.30 11.57
C HIS A 86 -5.66 8.27 12.22
N ALA A 87 -5.47 8.63 13.49
CA ALA A 87 -6.44 9.46 14.23
C ALA A 87 -6.75 10.80 13.56
N GLU A 88 -5.75 11.41 12.91
CA GLU A 88 -5.86 12.69 12.21
C GLU A 88 -6.00 12.54 10.68
N GLY A 89 -6.14 11.29 10.19
CA GLY A 89 -6.26 10.99 8.77
C GLY A 89 -4.93 10.95 8.01
N PHE A 90 -5.00 10.55 6.75
CA PHE A 90 -3.82 10.37 5.90
C PHE A 90 -2.97 11.63 5.68
N PRO A 91 -3.51 12.85 5.58
CA PRO A 91 -2.68 14.05 5.40
C PRO A 91 -1.63 14.26 6.49
N SER A 92 -1.94 13.89 7.74
CA SER A 92 -1.02 14.05 8.88
C SER A 92 -0.12 12.83 9.11
N MET A 93 -0.40 11.69 8.47
CA MET A 93 0.28 10.43 8.80
C MET A 93 1.80 10.47 8.68
N SER A 94 2.33 11.05 7.60
CA SER A 94 3.78 11.14 7.42
C SER A 94 4.45 11.91 8.57
N GLN A 95 3.83 12.98 9.00
CA GLN A 95 4.31 13.80 10.11
C GLN A 95 4.17 13.08 11.46
N ASN A 96 3.04 12.43 11.71
CA ASN A 96 2.80 11.66 12.92
C ASN A 96 3.78 10.50 13.06
N ILE A 97 4.09 9.80 11.95
CA ILE A 97 5.11 8.73 11.94
C ILE A 97 6.48 9.30 12.31
N VAL A 98 6.85 10.46 11.78
CA VAL A 98 8.14 11.11 12.12
C VAL A 98 8.17 11.47 13.61
N GLU A 99 7.16 12.16 14.12
CA GLU A 99 7.12 12.63 15.52
C GLU A 99 7.19 11.45 16.50
N ILE A 100 6.33 10.44 16.31
CA ILE A 100 6.29 9.27 17.19
C ILE A 100 7.55 8.41 17.03
N GLY A 101 8.04 8.26 15.80
CA GLY A 101 9.23 7.47 15.51
C GLY A 101 10.49 8.01 16.15
N LEU A 102 10.69 9.32 16.09
CA LEU A 102 11.82 10.00 16.74
C LEU A 102 11.74 9.89 18.28
N GLU A 103 10.55 9.99 18.86
CA GLU A 103 10.36 9.78 20.29
C GLU A 103 10.70 8.34 20.71
N ILE A 104 10.29 7.33 19.91
CA ILE A 104 10.66 5.94 20.18
C ILE A 104 12.17 5.73 20.07
N ILE A 105 12.81 6.26 19.04
CA ILE A 105 14.26 6.17 18.85
C ILE A 105 15.01 6.76 20.04
N ALA A 106 14.57 7.90 20.53
CA ALA A 106 15.21 8.60 21.66
C ALA A 106 15.09 7.85 23.00
N ASN A 107 14.08 7.01 23.16
CA ASN A 107 13.74 6.34 24.42
C ASN A 107 13.93 4.81 24.40
N THR A 108 14.56 4.27 23.35
CA THR A 108 14.78 2.82 23.20
C THR A 108 16.19 2.50 22.71
N ASN A 109 16.60 1.24 22.88
CA ASN A 109 17.92 0.77 22.48
C ASN A 109 17.97 0.32 21.02
N ILE A 110 17.58 1.18 20.07
CA ILE A 110 17.75 0.87 18.64
C ILE A 110 19.23 0.91 18.30
N LEU A 111 19.81 -0.22 17.91
CA LEU A 111 21.22 -0.36 17.52
C LEU A 111 21.46 0.25 16.14
N CYS A 112 20.65 -0.14 15.17
CA CYS A 112 20.63 0.41 13.82
C CYS A 112 19.29 0.06 13.16
N GLY A 113 18.89 0.82 12.14
CA GLY A 113 17.80 0.44 11.24
C GLY A 113 18.35 -0.32 10.02
N MET A 114 17.59 -1.26 9.49
CA MET A 114 17.90 -1.93 8.22
C MET A 114 16.84 -1.56 7.18
N ALA A 115 17.26 -0.88 6.12
CA ALA A 115 16.40 -0.53 4.99
C ALA A 115 16.65 -1.48 3.82
N SER A 116 15.59 -2.05 3.24
CA SER A 116 15.64 -2.71 1.94
C SER A 116 14.89 -1.89 0.89
N MET A 117 15.33 -1.98 -0.36
CA MET A 117 14.68 -1.35 -1.51
C MET A 117 14.56 -2.40 -2.63
N GLU A 118 13.42 -2.38 -3.32
CA GLU A 118 13.10 -3.30 -4.41
C GLU A 118 12.92 -2.54 -5.72
N ASN A 119 13.33 -3.19 -6.82
CA ASN A 119 13.05 -2.72 -8.17
C ASN A 119 11.61 -3.05 -8.60
N GLY A 120 11.24 -2.68 -9.82
CA GLY A 120 9.91 -2.94 -10.38
C GLY A 120 9.59 -4.44 -10.60
N TYR A 121 10.59 -5.33 -10.49
CA TYR A 121 10.42 -6.78 -10.52
C TYR A 121 10.27 -7.39 -9.12
N HIS A 122 10.19 -6.55 -8.07
CA HIS A 122 10.17 -6.96 -6.67
C HIS A 122 11.45 -7.66 -6.20
N GLU A 123 12.58 -7.43 -6.89
CA GLU A 123 13.88 -7.92 -6.48
C GLU A 123 14.57 -6.89 -5.60
N THR A 124 15.19 -7.34 -4.50
CA THR A 124 15.96 -6.47 -3.63
C THR A 124 17.25 -6.03 -4.35
N TYR A 125 17.38 -4.74 -4.66
CA TYR A 125 18.58 -4.20 -5.29
C TYR A 125 19.49 -3.45 -4.33
N ARG A 126 18.97 -3.05 -3.16
CA ARG A 126 19.76 -2.30 -2.18
C ARG A 126 19.34 -2.63 -0.75
N VAL A 127 20.32 -2.80 0.12
CA VAL A 127 20.14 -2.93 1.58
C VAL A 127 21.09 -1.96 2.24
N VAL A 128 20.60 -1.18 3.22
CA VAL A 128 21.38 -0.16 3.93
C VAL A 128 21.19 -0.31 5.43
N ALA A 129 22.29 -0.38 6.17
CA ALA A 129 22.28 -0.23 7.62
C ALA A 129 22.41 1.26 7.97
N VAL A 130 21.53 1.73 8.86
CA VAL A 130 21.38 3.17 9.17
C VAL A 130 21.49 3.38 10.66
N ALA A 131 22.38 4.28 11.09
CA ALA A 131 22.48 4.69 12.49
C ALA A 131 21.15 5.33 12.97
N PRO A 132 20.77 5.16 14.25
CA PRO A 132 19.47 5.61 14.74
C PRO A 132 19.18 7.11 14.49
N ASP A 133 20.19 7.95 14.67
CA ASP A 133 20.12 9.41 14.46
C ASP A 133 20.07 9.82 12.99
N LYS A 134 20.28 8.88 12.05
CA LYS A 134 20.27 9.12 10.62
C LYS A 134 19.04 8.52 9.91
N ILE A 135 18.21 7.76 10.61
CA ILE A 135 17.06 7.05 9.97
C ILE A 135 16.18 8.02 9.19
N LEU A 136 15.76 9.13 9.77
CA LEU A 136 14.87 10.10 9.14
C LEU A 136 15.47 10.68 7.85
N GLU A 137 16.71 11.13 7.90
CA GLU A 137 17.35 11.76 6.73
C GLU A 137 17.65 10.74 5.63
N THR A 138 18.12 9.55 6.01
CA THR A 138 18.38 8.47 5.04
C THR A 138 17.09 8.02 4.34
N GLU A 139 15.97 7.91 5.04
CA GLU A 139 14.69 7.57 4.40
C GLU A 139 14.23 8.63 3.41
N LYS A 140 14.38 9.92 3.75
CA LYS A 140 14.08 11.01 2.82
C LYS A 140 14.93 10.99 1.56
N GLU A 141 16.21 10.65 1.69
CA GLU A 141 17.15 10.56 0.58
C GLU A 141 16.85 9.34 -0.32
N LEU A 142 16.49 8.20 0.28
CA LEU A 142 16.28 6.94 -0.44
C LEU A 142 14.88 6.81 -1.07
N LEU A 143 13.86 7.50 -0.55
CA LEU A 143 12.50 7.38 -1.06
C LEU A 143 12.35 7.79 -2.55
N PRO A 144 12.96 8.88 -3.04
CA PRO A 144 12.94 9.21 -4.47
C PRO A 144 13.59 8.14 -5.35
N ASP A 145 14.71 7.55 -4.91
CA ASP A 145 15.36 6.45 -5.62
C ASP A 145 14.45 5.22 -5.68
N ALA A 146 13.86 4.83 -4.55
CA ALA A 146 12.88 3.74 -4.51
C ALA A 146 11.65 4.00 -5.41
N ALA A 147 11.19 5.23 -5.47
CA ALA A 147 10.08 5.61 -6.35
C ALA A 147 10.44 5.49 -7.84
N ALA A 148 11.67 5.86 -8.21
CA ALA A 148 12.16 5.77 -9.58
C ALA A 148 12.31 4.33 -10.08
N GLN A 149 12.42 3.34 -9.18
CA GLN A 149 12.52 1.92 -9.53
C GLN A 149 11.17 1.27 -9.80
N LEU A 150 10.06 1.88 -9.41
CA LEU A 150 8.74 1.30 -9.63
C LEU A 150 8.34 1.39 -11.09
N PHE A 151 7.76 0.32 -11.61
CA PHE A 151 7.10 0.37 -12.90
C PHE A 151 5.78 1.14 -12.79
N GLY A 152 5.53 1.98 -13.79
CA GLY A 152 4.29 2.71 -13.96
C GLY A 152 3.66 2.45 -15.32
N ILE A 153 2.43 2.88 -15.49
CA ILE A 153 1.77 2.91 -16.80
C ILE A 153 2.45 4.00 -17.65
N PRO A 154 2.94 3.69 -18.87
CA PRO A 154 3.72 4.60 -19.69
C PRO A 154 2.89 5.70 -20.40
N TYR A 155 1.59 5.75 -20.15
CA TYR A 155 0.66 6.71 -20.74
C TYR A 155 0.13 7.68 -19.70
N GLU A 156 0.02 8.95 -20.04
CA GLU A 156 -0.49 9.98 -19.12
C GLU A 156 -2.02 9.94 -18.98
N LYS A 157 -2.73 9.52 -20.03
CA LYS A 157 -4.19 9.52 -20.07
C LYS A 157 -4.73 8.26 -20.72
N LEU A 158 -5.66 7.63 -20.02
CA LEU A 158 -6.46 6.50 -20.47
C LEU A 158 -7.94 6.85 -20.41
N ASP A 159 -8.71 6.37 -21.36
CA ASP A 159 -10.17 6.39 -21.28
C ASP A 159 -10.65 5.21 -20.40
N LEU A 160 -10.00 4.05 -20.54
CA LEU A 160 -10.30 2.85 -19.77
C LEU A 160 -9.02 2.12 -19.33
N LEU A 161 -8.95 1.79 -18.05
CA LEU A 161 -8.00 0.83 -17.51
C LEU A 161 -8.75 -0.42 -17.06
N ILE A 162 -8.35 -1.58 -17.56
CA ILE A 162 -8.86 -2.88 -17.14
C ILE A 162 -7.79 -3.58 -16.32
N VAL A 163 -8.15 -4.01 -15.12
CA VAL A 163 -7.27 -4.71 -14.17
C VAL A 163 -7.88 -6.09 -13.91
N ASP A 164 -7.15 -7.16 -14.22
CA ASP A 164 -7.67 -8.53 -14.04
C ASP A 164 -7.83 -8.88 -12.57
N TRP A 165 -6.83 -8.53 -11.76
CA TRP A 165 -6.77 -8.92 -10.37
C TRP A 165 -6.52 -7.74 -9.45
N ILE A 166 -7.32 -7.63 -8.41
CA ILE A 166 -7.03 -6.80 -7.25
C ILE A 166 -6.88 -7.68 -6.01
N GLY A 167 -6.21 -7.18 -4.98
CA GLY A 167 -6.06 -7.91 -3.73
C GLY A 167 -5.01 -7.30 -2.82
N LYS A 168 -5.14 -7.56 -1.53
CA LYS A 168 -4.19 -7.07 -0.52
C LYS A 168 -2.78 -7.63 -0.67
N ASN A 169 -2.63 -8.79 -1.28
CA ASN A 169 -1.36 -9.38 -1.65
C ASN A 169 -0.67 -8.62 -2.81
N ILE A 170 -1.43 -7.92 -3.65
CA ILE A 170 -0.91 -7.07 -4.74
C ILE A 170 -0.55 -5.70 -4.19
N SER A 171 -1.49 -5.05 -3.50
CA SER A 171 -1.32 -3.72 -2.92
C SER A 171 -2.17 -3.55 -1.66
N GLY A 172 -1.69 -2.79 -0.69
CA GLY A 172 -2.47 -2.44 0.50
C GLY A 172 -3.81 -1.76 0.20
N ALA A 173 -3.93 -1.14 -0.99
CA ALA A 173 -5.15 -0.52 -1.52
C ALA A 173 -5.81 -1.37 -2.63
N GLY A 174 -5.58 -2.69 -2.64
CA GLY A 174 -6.14 -3.64 -3.59
C GLY A 174 -5.46 -3.60 -4.97
N MET A 175 -5.32 -2.43 -5.54
CA MET A 175 -4.46 -2.07 -6.67
C MET A 175 -3.65 -0.83 -6.29
N ASP A 176 -2.42 -0.71 -6.79
CA ASP A 176 -1.53 0.38 -6.36
C ASP A 176 -1.93 1.71 -7.01
N PRO A 177 -2.34 2.72 -6.20
CA PRO A 177 -2.66 4.05 -6.70
C PRO A 177 -1.49 4.75 -7.41
N ASN A 178 -0.24 4.41 -7.09
CA ASN A 178 0.92 4.96 -7.79
C ASN A 178 1.03 4.43 -9.23
N VAL A 179 0.41 3.30 -9.53
CA VAL A 179 0.31 2.70 -10.87
C VAL A 179 -0.95 3.15 -11.59
N THR A 180 -2.11 3.06 -10.93
CA THR A 180 -3.42 3.37 -11.55
C THR A 180 -3.72 4.87 -11.63
N GLY A 181 -2.99 5.70 -10.86
CA GLY A 181 -3.26 7.12 -10.73
C GLY A 181 -4.53 7.45 -9.92
N ARG A 182 -5.20 6.46 -9.35
CA ARG A 182 -6.44 6.67 -8.57
C ARG A 182 -6.30 6.17 -7.14
N SER A 183 -6.48 7.09 -6.19
CA SER A 183 -6.52 6.81 -4.76
C SER A 183 -7.82 7.34 -4.17
N ALA A 184 -8.47 6.51 -3.37
CA ALA A 184 -9.64 6.90 -2.58
C ALA A 184 -9.35 8.04 -1.59
N GLN A 185 -8.09 8.18 -1.16
CA GLN A 185 -7.64 9.19 -0.20
C GLN A 185 -7.07 10.45 -0.87
N ASN A 186 -6.29 10.28 -1.94
CA ASN A 186 -5.54 11.36 -2.57
C ASN A 186 -6.15 11.82 -3.91
N GLY A 187 -7.30 11.26 -4.28
CA GLY A 187 -7.97 11.59 -5.53
C GLY A 187 -7.30 10.99 -6.77
N ILE A 188 -7.29 11.73 -7.85
CA ILE A 188 -6.80 11.29 -9.14
C ILE A 188 -5.48 12.00 -9.46
N SER A 189 -4.51 11.23 -9.92
CA SER A 189 -3.20 11.69 -10.38
C SER A 189 -2.87 11.09 -11.77
N ARG A 190 -1.60 11.04 -12.14
CA ARG A 190 -1.15 10.36 -13.36
C ARG A 190 -0.76 8.91 -13.07
N PRO A 191 -1.10 7.98 -13.99
CA PRO A 191 -1.90 8.19 -15.20
C PRO A 191 -3.35 8.55 -14.86
N PHE A 192 -3.98 9.41 -15.66
CA PHE A 192 -5.41 9.67 -15.53
C PHE A 192 -6.20 8.59 -16.28
N ALA A 193 -6.93 7.75 -15.58
CA ALA A 193 -7.89 6.82 -16.17
C ALA A 193 -9.32 7.31 -15.90
N GLU A 194 -10.10 7.58 -16.96
CA GLU A 194 -11.48 8.04 -16.80
C GLU A 194 -12.35 6.99 -16.15
N ARG A 195 -12.16 5.72 -16.55
CA ARG A 195 -12.81 4.55 -15.93
C ARG A 195 -11.79 3.48 -15.61
N ILE A 196 -12.03 2.79 -14.49
CA ILE A 196 -11.27 1.61 -14.08
C ILE A 196 -12.24 0.44 -13.87
N VAL A 197 -11.96 -0.68 -14.53
CA VAL A 197 -12.68 -1.95 -14.32
C VAL A 197 -11.77 -2.90 -13.56
N ALA A 198 -12.20 -3.37 -12.38
CA ALA A 198 -11.57 -4.47 -11.66
C ALA A 198 -12.36 -5.76 -11.90
N ARG A 199 -11.69 -6.78 -12.49
CA ARG A 199 -12.40 -7.99 -12.96
C ARG A 199 -12.56 -9.04 -11.87
N ASP A 200 -11.55 -9.24 -11.03
CA ASP A 200 -11.59 -10.30 -10.02
C ASP A 200 -10.76 -9.96 -8.78
N LEU A 201 -11.02 -10.69 -7.69
CA LEU A 201 -10.27 -10.66 -6.44
C LEU A 201 -9.38 -11.91 -6.37
N THR A 202 -8.09 -11.73 -6.03
CA THR A 202 -7.17 -12.85 -5.84
C THR A 202 -7.60 -13.74 -4.67
N ASP A 203 -7.30 -15.02 -4.76
CA ASP A 203 -7.58 -15.95 -3.66
C ASP A 203 -6.64 -15.70 -2.46
N GLU A 204 -5.42 -15.23 -2.72
CA GLU A 204 -4.43 -14.83 -1.71
C GLU A 204 -4.85 -13.59 -0.91
N ALA A 205 -5.82 -12.84 -1.39
CA ALA A 205 -6.43 -11.76 -0.61
C ALA A 205 -7.33 -12.28 0.54
N HIS A 206 -7.61 -13.59 0.57
CA HIS A 206 -8.46 -14.23 1.59
C HIS A 206 -9.81 -13.52 1.74
N HIS A 207 -10.46 -13.22 0.60
CA HIS A 207 -11.76 -12.53 0.52
C HIS A 207 -11.76 -11.07 1.03
N ASN A 208 -10.58 -10.50 1.32
CA ASN A 208 -10.44 -9.10 1.72
C ASN A 208 -10.33 -8.20 0.48
N ALA A 209 -11.40 -7.48 0.17
CA ALA A 209 -11.50 -6.59 -0.99
C ALA A 209 -11.15 -5.12 -0.67
N THR A 210 -10.25 -4.89 0.28
CA THR A 210 -9.74 -3.53 0.57
C THR A 210 -9.28 -2.85 -0.72
N GLY A 211 -9.74 -1.62 -0.94
CA GLY A 211 -9.37 -0.81 -2.10
C GLY A 211 -10.23 -1.04 -3.35
N MET A 212 -11.24 -1.91 -3.30
CA MET A 212 -12.17 -2.10 -4.42
C MET A 212 -12.85 -0.80 -4.87
N GLY A 213 -13.03 0.15 -3.97
CA GLY A 213 -13.61 1.47 -4.25
C GLY A 213 -12.74 2.38 -5.13
N ASN A 214 -11.51 1.97 -5.47
CA ASN A 214 -10.68 2.63 -6.48
C ASN A 214 -11.11 2.27 -7.92
N ALA A 215 -11.90 1.22 -8.11
CA ALA A 215 -12.54 0.90 -9.39
C ALA A 215 -13.90 1.59 -9.54
N ASP A 216 -14.33 1.83 -10.79
CA ASP A 216 -15.66 2.34 -11.13
C ASP A 216 -16.67 1.20 -11.34
N VAL A 217 -16.20 0.11 -11.96
CA VAL A 217 -17.01 -1.04 -12.35
C VAL A 217 -16.28 -2.32 -11.96
N THR A 218 -17.06 -3.32 -11.57
CA THR A 218 -16.56 -4.67 -11.28
C THR A 218 -17.52 -5.74 -11.76
N THR A 219 -17.16 -6.99 -11.56
CA THR A 219 -17.94 -8.17 -11.98
C THR A 219 -18.67 -8.79 -10.80
N ARG A 220 -19.71 -9.57 -11.11
CA ARG A 220 -20.39 -10.45 -10.13
C ARG A 220 -19.39 -11.40 -9.48
N ARG A 221 -18.45 -11.95 -10.26
CA ARG A 221 -17.40 -12.85 -9.77
C ARG A 221 -16.55 -12.24 -8.65
N LEU A 222 -16.10 -10.99 -8.80
CA LEU A 222 -15.37 -10.29 -7.74
C LEU A 222 -16.30 -10.05 -6.54
N PHE A 223 -17.49 -9.52 -6.79
CA PHE A 223 -18.44 -9.17 -5.74
C PHE A 223 -18.79 -10.37 -4.84
N ASP A 224 -19.02 -11.53 -5.44
CA ASP A 224 -19.38 -12.76 -4.72
C ASP A 224 -18.23 -13.32 -3.86
N LYS A 225 -17.00 -12.91 -4.14
CA LYS A 225 -15.82 -13.26 -3.32
C LYS A 225 -15.62 -12.37 -2.10
N ILE A 226 -16.35 -11.26 -1.97
CA ILE A 226 -16.11 -10.30 -0.89
C ILE A 226 -16.64 -10.84 0.45
N ASP A 227 -15.74 -10.92 1.43
CA ASP A 227 -16.10 -11.12 2.83
C ASP A 227 -16.02 -9.76 3.56
N MET A 228 -17.17 -9.28 4.01
CA MET A 228 -17.28 -7.99 4.69
C MET A 228 -16.63 -8.02 6.07
N GLU A 229 -16.64 -9.17 6.77
CA GLU A 229 -15.99 -9.33 8.07
C GLU A 229 -14.46 -9.27 7.96
N GLN A 230 -13.90 -9.72 6.84
CA GLN A 230 -12.47 -9.59 6.54
C GLN A 230 -12.10 -8.19 6.01
N THR A 231 -13.03 -7.53 5.32
CA THR A 231 -12.78 -6.27 4.61
C THR A 231 -12.95 -5.04 5.51
N TYR A 232 -14.04 -4.91 6.23
CA TYR A 232 -14.39 -3.69 6.97
C TYR A 232 -13.52 -3.34 8.17
N PRO A 233 -12.86 -4.27 8.88
CA PRO A 233 -11.88 -3.89 9.91
C PRO A 233 -10.78 -2.98 9.39
N ASN A 234 -10.39 -3.13 8.11
CA ASN A 234 -9.40 -2.24 7.48
C ASN A 234 -9.96 -0.82 7.28
N SER A 235 -11.23 -0.68 6.89
CA SER A 235 -11.89 0.61 6.79
C SER A 235 -11.95 1.34 8.14
N LEU A 236 -12.30 0.62 9.20
CA LEU A 236 -12.34 1.18 10.55
C LEU A 236 -10.96 1.68 11.01
N THR A 237 -9.93 0.87 10.83
CA THR A 237 -8.56 1.23 11.22
C THR A 237 -8.01 2.40 10.39
N SER A 238 -8.19 2.36 9.07
CA SER A 238 -7.68 3.39 8.17
C SER A 238 -8.54 4.65 8.12
N ARG A 239 -9.76 4.60 8.66
CA ARG A 239 -10.78 5.67 8.55
C ARG A 239 -11.11 6.02 7.10
N ASP A 240 -10.87 5.08 6.19
CA ASP A 240 -11.20 5.19 4.78
C ASP A 240 -12.57 4.55 4.51
N ILE A 241 -13.48 5.32 3.93
CA ILE A 241 -14.77 4.82 3.46
C ILE A 241 -14.74 4.66 1.93
N ASN A 242 -14.04 5.55 1.23
CA ASN A 242 -14.08 5.59 -0.22
C ASN A 242 -13.45 4.35 -0.86
N GLY A 243 -12.32 3.88 -0.33
CA GLY A 243 -11.65 2.67 -0.80
C GLY A 243 -12.44 1.37 -0.55
N PHE A 244 -13.52 1.45 0.23
CA PHE A 244 -14.40 0.31 0.57
C PHE A 244 -15.79 0.39 -0.04
N ARG A 245 -16.05 1.40 -0.88
CA ARG A 245 -17.28 1.47 -1.66
C ARG A 245 -17.32 0.35 -2.69
N ILE A 246 -18.47 -0.29 -2.83
CA ILE A 246 -18.69 -1.30 -3.85
C ILE A 246 -18.85 -0.58 -5.19
N PRO A 247 -18.00 -0.88 -6.20
CA PRO A 247 -18.17 -0.37 -7.56
C PRO A 247 -19.50 -0.84 -8.18
N ILE A 248 -19.85 -0.31 -9.34
CA ILE A 248 -20.98 -0.84 -10.12
C ILE A 248 -20.70 -2.28 -10.49
N VAL A 249 -21.58 -3.21 -10.07
CA VAL A 249 -21.42 -4.65 -10.27
C VAL A 249 -22.17 -5.07 -11.54
N MET A 250 -21.44 -5.65 -12.50
CA MET A 250 -21.99 -6.19 -13.72
C MET A 250 -21.85 -7.71 -13.73
N GLU A 251 -22.74 -8.41 -14.45
CA GLU A 251 -22.86 -9.87 -14.40
C GLU A 251 -21.60 -10.60 -14.85
N ASN A 252 -20.88 -10.03 -15.84
CA ASN A 252 -19.67 -10.63 -16.40
C ASN A 252 -18.73 -9.58 -16.97
N ASP A 253 -17.56 -10.01 -17.43
CA ASP A 253 -16.50 -9.16 -17.95
C ASP A 253 -16.95 -8.33 -19.17
N ASP A 254 -17.68 -8.93 -20.11
CA ASP A 254 -18.15 -8.22 -21.31
C ASP A 254 -19.10 -7.07 -20.93
N LEU A 255 -20.05 -7.31 -20.04
CA LEU A 255 -20.96 -6.27 -19.57
C LEU A 255 -20.24 -5.20 -18.75
N ALA A 256 -19.25 -5.56 -17.92
CA ALA A 256 -18.48 -4.59 -17.14
C ALA A 256 -17.68 -3.65 -18.06
N ILE A 257 -17.00 -4.20 -19.07
CA ILE A 257 -16.24 -3.42 -20.03
C ILE A 257 -17.15 -2.54 -20.88
N ARG A 258 -18.25 -3.07 -21.41
CA ARG A 258 -19.22 -2.32 -22.22
C ARG A 258 -19.87 -1.19 -21.42
N PHE A 259 -20.22 -1.45 -20.17
CA PHE A 259 -20.76 -0.42 -19.27
C PHE A 259 -19.75 0.70 -19.06
N ALA A 260 -18.50 0.36 -18.74
CA ALA A 260 -17.43 1.34 -18.55
C ALA A 260 -17.25 2.18 -19.83
N LEU A 261 -17.11 1.54 -21.01
CA LEU A 261 -16.97 2.23 -22.30
C LEU A 261 -18.15 3.17 -22.60
N HIS A 262 -19.39 2.74 -22.30
CA HIS A 262 -20.58 3.55 -22.55
C HIS A 262 -20.66 4.81 -21.66
N THR A 263 -19.99 4.80 -20.51
CA THR A 263 -19.98 5.91 -19.55
C THR A 263 -18.79 6.86 -19.74
N ILE A 264 -17.87 6.57 -20.67
CA ILE A 264 -16.75 7.44 -21.02
C ILE A 264 -17.28 8.65 -21.80
N THR A 265 -16.75 9.82 -21.47
CA THR A 265 -17.11 11.07 -22.16
C THR A 265 -15.99 11.47 -23.13
N GLY A 266 -16.38 12.02 -24.30
CA GLY A 266 -15.42 12.53 -25.28
C GLY A 266 -14.74 11.48 -26.16
N ALA A 267 -15.04 10.18 -25.98
CA ALA A 267 -14.62 9.09 -26.85
C ALA A 267 -15.82 8.19 -27.18
N ASN A 268 -15.78 7.54 -28.34
CA ASN A 268 -16.80 6.60 -28.76
C ASN A 268 -16.22 5.54 -29.71
N ALA A 269 -17.03 4.58 -30.13
CA ALA A 269 -16.58 3.49 -30.99
C ALA A 269 -15.99 3.97 -32.34
N ALA A 270 -16.43 5.10 -32.86
CA ALA A 270 -15.92 5.64 -34.14
C ALA A 270 -14.56 6.35 -33.99
N SER A 271 -14.34 7.03 -32.86
CA SER A 271 -13.06 7.67 -32.55
C SER A 271 -12.02 6.70 -32.00
N GLY A 272 -12.46 5.52 -31.58
CA GLY A 272 -11.67 4.58 -30.76
C GLY A 272 -11.51 5.05 -29.34
N TYR A 273 -11.10 4.13 -28.45
CA TYR A 273 -10.82 4.40 -27.04
C TYR A 273 -9.34 4.21 -26.73
N ARG A 274 -8.79 5.03 -25.85
CA ARG A 274 -7.48 4.81 -25.23
C ARG A 274 -7.62 3.81 -24.08
N ALA A 275 -7.67 2.54 -24.41
CA ALA A 275 -7.84 1.51 -23.39
C ALA A 275 -6.57 0.70 -23.20
N MET A 276 -6.28 0.40 -21.93
CA MET A 276 -5.18 -0.45 -21.50
C MET A 276 -5.71 -1.57 -20.61
N TRP A 277 -5.12 -2.74 -20.72
CA TRP A 277 -5.46 -3.92 -19.96
C TRP A 277 -4.19 -4.50 -19.33
N ILE A 278 -4.17 -4.59 -18.00
CA ILE A 278 -3.08 -5.14 -17.22
C ILE A 278 -3.57 -6.34 -16.40
N ARG A 279 -2.67 -7.25 -16.09
CA ARG A 279 -2.95 -8.34 -15.17
C ARG A 279 -3.29 -7.80 -13.78
N ASP A 280 -2.38 -7.05 -13.19
CA ASP A 280 -2.50 -6.37 -11.92
C ASP A 280 -1.43 -5.28 -11.82
N THR A 281 -1.40 -4.51 -10.72
CA THR A 281 -0.46 -3.40 -10.57
C THR A 281 0.97 -3.80 -10.21
N ASN A 282 1.24 -5.07 -9.92
CA ASN A 282 2.60 -5.61 -9.78
C ASN A 282 3.16 -6.14 -11.10
N HIS A 283 2.30 -6.33 -12.13
CA HIS A 283 2.66 -6.93 -13.40
C HIS A 283 2.29 -6.00 -14.56
N VAL A 284 2.95 -4.83 -14.61
CA VAL A 284 2.73 -3.79 -15.65
C VAL A 284 3.80 -3.81 -16.74
N GLN A 285 4.71 -4.79 -16.75
CA GLN A 285 5.73 -4.98 -17.79
C GLN A 285 5.13 -5.51 -19.10
N THR A 286 4.00 -6.23 -18.98
CA THR A 286 3.25 -6.77 -20.12
C THR A 286 1.80 -6.32 -20.02
N PHE A 287 1.30 -5.71 -21.07
CA PHE A 287 -0.04 -5.17 -21.12
C PHE A 287 -0.60 -5.22 -22.54
N TYR A 288 -1.92 -5.11 -22.66
CA TYR A 288 -2.59 -4.94 -23.94
C TYR A 288 -3.08 -3.51 -24.05
N VAL A 289 -3.03 -2.97 -25.26
CA VAL A 289 -3.55 -1.64 -25.58
C VAL A 289 -4.37 -1.67 -26.86
N THR A 290 -5.29 -0.73 -26.96
CA THR A 290 -6.00 -0.49 -28.21
C THR A 290 -5.10 0.20 -29.24
N GLU A 291 -5.40 0.04 -30.52
CA GLU A 291 -4.70 0.73 -31.62
C GLU A 291 -4.70 2.25 -31.42
N ARG A 292 -5.79 2.80 -30.88
CA ARG A 292 -5.90 4.23 -30.59
C ARG A 292 -4.88 4.70 -29.56
N LEU A 293 -4.64 3.90 -28.49
CA LEU A 293 -3.65 4.24 -27.47
C LEU A 293 -2.21 4.03 -27.96
N LEU A 294 -2.02 3.01 -28.83
CA LEU A 294 -0.69 2.75 -29.40
C LEU A 294 -0.23 3.87 -30.37
N ALA A 295 -1.17 4.62 -30.93
CA ALA A 295 -0.88 5.72 -31.86
C ALA A 295 -0.52 7.05 -31.17
N ASP A 296 -0.74 7.16 -29.87
CA ASP A 296 -0.37 8.30 -29.03
C ASP A 296 1.07 8.17 -28.52
#